data_380e1c8987f034c08e2b842f11478e5b
#
_entry.id   380e1c8987f034c08e2b842f11478e5b
#
_cell.length_a   1.000
_cell.length_b   1.000
_cell.length_c   1.000
_cell.angle_alpha   90.00
_cell.angle_beta   90.00
_cell.angle_gamma   90.00
#
_symmetry.space_group_name_H-M   'P 1'
#
loop_
_entity.id
_entity.type
_entity.pdbx_description
1 polymer ?
#
loop_
_entity_poly.entity_id
_entity_poly.type
_entity_poly.pdbx_seq_one_letter_code
_entity_poly.pdbx_strand_id
1 'polypeptide(L)'
;MSKRDEYTKKLKHQLDELNTQMDELEKKAKEAKADALDAYKAEMTKLRHQSKLAVDKYEELKSASEDSWDKMVAEMEKIRDAFIHSFSYFTSQVK
;
A
#
# COMPACT_ATOMS: atom_id res chain seq x y z
N MET A 1 2.64 -18.63 19.21
CA MET A 1 3.03 -17.97 17.96
C MET A 1 4.07 -16.91 18.24
N SER A 2 5.01 -16.74 17.32
CA SER A 2 6.06 -15.76 17.50
C SER A 2 5.54 -14.35 17.19
N LYS A 3 6.25 -13.35 17.71
CA LYS A 3 5.92 -11.95 17.41
C LYS A 3 6.01 -11.66 15.92
N ARG A 4 6.92 -12.36 15.22
CA ARG A 4 7.05 -12.23 13.77
C ARG A 4 5.76 -12.65 13.06
N ASP A 5 5.20 -13.79 13.46
CA ASP A 5 3.98 -14.32 12.85
C ASP A 5 2.81 -13.37 13.07
N GLU A 6 2.71 -12.82 14.28
CA GLU A 6 1.66 -11.84 14.58
C GLU A 6 1.81 -10.57 13.75
N TYR A 7 3.05 -10.10 13.62
CA TYR A 7 3.34 -8.90 12.85
C TYR A 7 2.99 -9.10 11.37
N THR A 8 3.42 -10.23 10.79
CA THR A 8 3.15 -10.49 9.38
C THR A 8 1.66 -10.67 9.10
N LYS A 9 0.91 -11.27 10.01
CA LYS A 9 -0.55 -11.39 9.87
C LYS A 9 -1.23 -10.04 9.88
N LYS A 10 -0.86 -9.17 10.82
CA LYS A 10 -1.42 -7.83 10.90
C LYS A 10 -1.09 -7.02 9.66
N LEU A 11 0.15 -7.13 9.22
CA LEU A 11 0.61 -6.42 8.04
C LEU A 11 -0.15 -6.86 6.79
N LYS A 12 -0.32 -8.18 6.63
CA LYS A 12 -1.08 -8.70 5.49
C LYS A 12 -2.50 -8.17 5.51
N HIS A 13 -3.14 -8.16 6.68
CA HIS A 13 -4.49 -7.64 6.81
C HIS A 13 -4.57 -6.18 6.41
N GLN A 14 -3.62 -5.36 6.86
CA GLN A 14 -3.55 -3.95 6.50
C GLN A 14 -3.37 -3.77 5.00
N LEU A 15 -2.48 -4.54 4.39
CA LEU A 15 -2.23 -4.45 2.94
C LEU A 15 -3.47 -4.87 2.15
N ASP A 16 -4.15 -5.93 2.58
CA ASP A 16 -5.37 -6.38 1.92
C ASP A 16 -6.47 -5.32 1.99
N GLU A 17 -6.62 -4.68 3.15
CA GLU A 17 -7.59 -3.59 3.31
C GLU A 17 -7.24 -2.40 2.41
N LEU A 18 -5.97 -2.01 2.38
CA LEU A 18 -5.52 -0.90 1.53
C LEU A 18 -5.77 -1.19 0.07
N ASN A 19 -5.52 -2.43 -0.37
CA ASN A 19 -5.75 -2.83 -1.75
C ASN A 19 -7.24 -2.81 -2.10
N THR A 20 -8.10 -3.25 -1.18
CA THR A 20 -9.55 -3.20 -1.37
C THR A 20 -10.02 -1.75 -1.49
N GLN A 21 -9.55 -0.88 -0.59
CA GLN A 21 -9.89 0.53 -0.62
C GLN A 21 -9.37 1.21 -1.88
N MET A 22 -8.19 0.82 -2.34
CA MET A 22 -7.61 1.34 -3.57
C MET A 22 -8.48 0.98 -4.78
N ASP A 23 -8.98 -0.25 -4.83
CA ASP A 23 -9.87 -0.68 -5.91
C ASP A 23 -11.17 0.13 -5.91
N GLU A 24 -11.73 0.40 -4.74
CA GLU A 24 -12.93 1.22 -4.61
C GLU A 24 -12.66 2.66 -5.05
N LEU A 25 -11.52 3.19 -4.66
CA LEU A 25 -11.11 4.54 -5.04
C LEU A 25 -10.92 4.64 -6.55
N GLU A 26 -10.36 3.62 -7.17
CA GLU A 26 -10.20 3.56 -8.62
C GLU A 26 -11.55 3.63 -9.34
N LYS A 27 -12.54 2.92 -8.82
CA LYS A 27 -13.90 2.96 -9.39
C LYS A 27 -14.47 4.37 -9.32
N LYS A 28 -14.30 5.04 -8.18
CA LYS A 28 -14.76 6.43 -8.03
C LYS A 28 -14.02 7.36 -8.96
N ALA A 29 -12.71 7.18 -9.12
CA ALA A 29 -11.91 8.02 -9.99
C ALA A 29 -12.32 7.90 -11.45
N LYS A 30 -12.74 6.69 -11.86
CA LYS A 30 -13.20 6.46 -13.25
C LYS A 30 -14.50 7.19 -13.56
N GLU A 31 -15.28 7.55 -12.55
CA GLU A 31 -16.50 8.31 -12.73
C GLU A 31 -16.25 9.81 -12.85
N ALA A 32 -15.01 10.24 -12.65
CA ALA A 32 -14.65 11.65 -12.72
C ALA A 32 -14.77 12.20 -14.14
N LYS A 33 -14.92 13.52 -14.24
CA LYS A 33 -14.96 14.21 -15.53
C LYS A 33 -13.61 14.04 -16.25
N ALA A 34 -13.65 14.09 -17.57
CA ALA A 34 -12.48 13.85 -18.42
C ALA A 34 -11.25 14.67 -18.01
N ASP A 35 -11.45 15.93 -17.61
CA ASP A 35 -10.35 16.81 -17.21
C ASP A 35 -9.60 16.31 -15.98
N ALA A 36 -10.31 15.72 -15.03
CA ALA A 36 -9.72 15.19 -13.81
C ALA A 36 -9.23 13.76 -13.99
N LEU A 37 -9.78 13.05 -14.97
CA LEU A 37 -9.50 11.62 -15.14
C LEU A 37 -8.02 11.33 -15.40
N ASP A 38 -7.37 12.15 -16.24
CA ASP A 38 -5.96 11.96 -16.57
C ASP A 38 -5.07 12.13 -15.33
N ALA A 39 -5.37 13.14 -14.50
CA ALA A 39 -4.65 13.36 -13.25
C ALA A 39 -4.85 12.18 -12.30
N TYR A 40 -6.09 11.67 -12.23
CA TYR A 40 -6.39 10.53 -11.37
C TYR A 40 -5.71 9.26 -11.84
N LYS A 41 -5.60 9.06 -13.16
CA LYS A 41 -4.89 7.90 -13.70
C LYS A 41 -3.42 7.89 -13.29
N ALA A 42 -2.78 9.05 -13.32
CA ALA A 42 -1.38 9.18 -12.90
C ALA A 42 -1.23 8.82 -11.42
N GLU A 43 -2.12 9.33 -10.57
CA GLU A 43 -2.09 9.02 -9.15
C GLU A 43 -2.39 7.54 -8.87
N MET A 44 -3.34 6.96 -9.61
CA MET A 44 -3.65 5.54 -9.47
C MET A 44 -2.46 4.66 -9.84
N THR A 45 -1.74 5.03 -10.90
CA THR A 45 -0.54 4.31 -11.31
C THR A 45 0.51 4.34 -10.20
N LYS A 46 0.68 5.50 -9.57
CA LYS A 46 1.59 5.66 -8.44
C LYS A 46 1.17 4.79 -7.26
N LEU A 47 -0.12 4.79 -6.93
CA LEU A 47 -0.64 3.97 -5.83
C LEU A 47 -0.46 2.47 -6.11
N ARG A 48 -0.69 2.04 -7.33
CA ARG A 48 -0.49 0.62 -7.70
C ARG A 48 0.97 0.24 -7.58
N HIS A 49 1.87 1.13 -7.97
CA HIS A 49 3.31 0.88 -7.83
C HIS A 49 3.68 0.76 -6.35
N GLN A 50 3.18 1.65 -5.52
CA GLN A 50 3.44 1.59 -4.07
C GLN A 50 2.86 0.33 -3.44
N SER A 51 1.67 -0.07 -3.88
CA SER A 51 1.05 -1.32 -3.42
C SER A 51 1.93 -2.53 -3.76
N LYS A 52 2.44 -2.56 -4.98
CA LYS A 52 3.32 -3.64 -5.41
C LYS A 52 4.60 -3.68 -4.58
N LEU A 53 5.22 -2.52 -4.34
CA LEU A 53 6.42 -2.45 -3.52
C LEU A 53 6.14 -2.96 -2.10
N ALA A 54 4.98 -2.60 -1.55
CA ALA A 54 4.60 -3.05 -0.21
C ALA A 54 4.42 -4.56 -0.16
N VAL A 55 3.74 -5.13 -1.15
CA VAL A 55 3.54 -6.59 -1.22
C VAL A 55 4.87 -7.31 -1.41
N ASP A 56 5.72 -6.81 -2.29
CA ASP A 56 7.03 -7.41 -2.54
C ASP A 56 7.88 -7.40 -1.25
N LYS A 57 7.88 -6.29 -0.54
CA LYS A 57 8.63 -6.18 0.72
C LYS A 57 8.03 -7.09 1.79
N TYR A 58 6.71 -7.24 1.81
CA TYR A 58 6.05 -8.17 2.71
C TYR A 58 6.52 -9.60 2.47
N GLU A 59 6.61 -10.01 1.19
CA GLU A 59 7.07 -11.35 0.85
C GLU A 59 8.54 -11.55 1.25
N GLU A 60 9.38 -10.55 1.06
CA GLU A 60 10.77 -10.59 1.51
C GLU A 60 10.85 -10.72 3.02
N LEU A 61 9.99 -9.99 3.72
CA LEU A 61 9.96 -9.98 5.18
C LEU A 61 9.62 -11.36 5.74
N LYS A 62 8.71 -12.08 5.10
CA LYS A 62 8.32 -13.43 5.52
C LYS A 62 9.51 -14.39 5.47
N SER A 63 10.46 -14.16 4.58
CA SER A 63 11.63 -15.01 4.38
C SER A 63 12.88 -14.46 5.06
N ALA A 64 12.78 -13.35 5.78
CA ALA A 64 13.93 -12.70 6.39
C ALA A 64 14.52 -13.54 7.52
N SER A 65 15.85 -13.51 7.62
CA SER A 65 16.55 -14.12 8.76
C SER A 65 16.38 -13.24 9.99
N GLU A 66 16.69 -13.78 11.16
CA GLU A 66 16.63 -12.99 12.39
C GLU A 66 17.52 -11.77 12.34
N ASP A 67 18.69 -11.90 11.70
CA ASP A 67 19.66 -10.81 11.59
C ASP A 67 19.16 -9.65 10.74
N SER A 68 18.34 -9.95 9.73
CA SER A 68 17.82 -8.92 8.83
C SER A 68 16.41 -8.45 9.18
N TRP A 69 15.77 -9.11 10.13
CA TRP A 69 14.35 -8.85 10.44
C TRP A 69 14.09 -7.38 10.78
N ASP A 70 14.84 -6.83 11.74
CA ASP A 70 14.61 -5.46 12.21
C ASP A 70 14.79 -4.44 11.08
N LYS A 71 15.80 -4.65 10.25
CA LYS A 71 16.05 -3.76 9.10
C LYS A 71 14.91 -3.84 8.11
N MET A 72 14.45 -5.04 7.82
CA MET A 72 13.35 -5.24 6.86
C MET A 72 12.03 -4.69 7.37
N VAL A 73 11.78 -4.80 8.68
CA VAL A 73 10.60 -4.20 9.29
C VAL A 73 10.63 -2.68 9.09
N ALA A 74 11.78 -2.06 9.36
CA ALA A 74 11.92 -0.61 9.17
C ALA A 74 11.66 -0.20 7.73
N GLU A 75 12.18 -0.94 6.76
CA GLU A 75 11.96 -0.68 5.34
C GLU A 75 10.49 -0.87 4.96
N MET A 76 9.87 -1.94 5.47
CA MET A 76 8.46 -2.22 5.21
C MET A 76 7.57 -1.09 5.73
N GLU A 77 7.85 -0.62 6.94
CA GLU A 77 7.06 0.44 7.55
C GLU A 77 7.17 1.74 6.76
N LYS A 78 8.34 2.06 6.24
CA LYS A 78 8.52 3.23 5.37
C LYS A 78 7.67 3.13 4.11
N ILE A 79 7.69 1.95 3.47
CA ILE A 79 6.92 1.72 2.25
C ILE A 79 5.43 1.79 2.55
N ARG A 80 4.99 1.14 3.63
CA ARG A 80 3.60 1.15 4.05
C ARG A 80 3.13 2.58 4.34
N ASP A 81 3.90 3.33 5.11
CA ASP A 81 3.54 4.68 5.49
C ASP A 81 3.46 5.60 4.28
N ALA A 82 4.38 5.45 3.32
CA ALA A 82 4.35 6.21 2.08
C ALA A 82 3.08 5.88 1.27
N PHE A 83 2.71 4.61 1.23
CA PHE A 83 1.50 4.18 0.54
C PHE A 83 0.25 4.77 1.22
N ILE A 84 0.17 4.67 2.54
CA ILE A 84 -0.96 5.24 3.30
C ILE A 84 -1.04 6.75 3.08
N HIS A 85 0.08 7.43 3.14
CA HIS A 85 0.12 8.88 2.94
C HIS A 85 -0.38 9.28 1.55
N SER A 86 0.13 8.61 0.51
CA SER A 86 -0.29 8.86 -0.86
C SER A 86 -1.77 8.53 -1.07
N PHE A 87 -2.22 7.44 -0.47
CA PHE A 87 -3.62 7.03 -0.54
C PHE A 87 -4.52 8.09 0.09
N SER A 88 -4.16 8.56 1.28
CA SER A 88 -4.94 9.59 1.99
C SER A 88 -4.99 10.90 1.19
N TYR A 89 -3.86 11.30 0.61
CA TYR A 89 -3.79 12.48 -0.22
C TYR A 89 -4.73 12.34 -1.42
N PHE A 90 -4.64 11.22 -2.13
CA PHE A 90 -5.48 11.00 -3.30
C PHE A 90 -6.96 10.96 -2.92
N THR A 91 -7.29 10.30 -1.82
CA THR A 91 -8.68 10.22 -1.35
C THR A 91 -9.26 11.62 -1.12
N SER A 92 -8.44 12.54 -0.62
CA SER A 92 -8.89 13.92 -0.40
C SER A 92 -9.14 14.68 -1.70
N GLN A 93 -8.55 14.24 -2.81
CA GLN A 93 -8.74 14.89 -4.12
C GLN A 93 -9.95 14.34 -4.86
N VAL A 94 -10.32 13.09 -4.60
CA VAL A 94 -11.48 12.45 -5.24
C VAL A 94 -12.69 12.64 -4.36
N LYS A 95 -13.61 13.50 -4.79
CA LYS A 95 -14.84 13.77 -4.04
C LYS A 95 -16.08 13.42 -4.85
#